data_d78c478da63acf01e201e1dd1a1df3f5
#
_entry.id   d78c478da63acf01e201e1dd1a1df3f5
#
_cell.length_a   1.000
_cell.length_b   1.000
_cell.length_c   1.000
_cell.angle_alpha   90.00
_cell.angle_beta   90.00
_cell.angle_gamma   90.00
#
_symmetry.space_group_name_H-M   'P 1'
#
loop_
_entity.id
_entity.type
_entity.pdbx_description
1 polymer ?
#
loop_
_entity_poly.entity_id
_entity_poly.type
_entity_poly.pdbx_seq_one_letter_code
_entity_poly.pdbx_strand_id
1 'polypeptide(L)'
;MLKRHVFICSLLLILFAATAAQAHDMWLEKKGDKVHLLYGHPGHTDPYPLSRIMALKGITGNAWTVALEPVECKGEAFAWLNDEYAMLTVDFDNRYWYNTEEDGWRNFNFPQEVRGTILDEGLSFKNSKEIVSWKPFMNKPVGQRVEIVPLKDPTTLKQGDTLPVMLYYEGKPMPAAGARVSGTSDSSIEHPELLELKNGKPVNVKIGPAGRQIIIGKYEKRLDDTHRVWYAFSLTFTTKK
;
A
#
# COMPACT_ATOMS: atom_id res chain seq x y z
N MET A 1 -43.64 -22.06 51.40
CA MET A 1 -42.42 -22.45 50.63
C MET A 1 -42.44 -21.76 49.29
N LEU A 2 -41.69 -20.68 49.14
CA LEU A 2 -41.70 -19.82 47.94
C LEU A 2 -40.53 -20.28 47.03
N LYS A 3 -40.80 -20.88 45.87
CA LYS A 3 -39.78 -21.26 44.90
C LYS A 3 -39.39 -20.03 44.11
N ARG A 4 -38.19 -19.50 44.36
CA ARG A 4 -37.56 -18.46 43.55
C ARG A 4 -37.13 -19.06 42.22
N HIS A 5 -37.74 -18.61 41.14
CA HIS A 5 -37.25 -18.87 39.79
C HIS A 5 -36.18 -17.79 39.46
N VAL A 6 -34.94 -18.26 39.33
CA VAL A 6 -33.83 -17.43 38.86
C VAL A 6 -33.90 -17.46 37.33
N PHE A 7 -34.27 -16.32 36.75
CA PHE A 7 -34.14 -16.09 35.31
C PHE A 7 -32.68 -15.75 35.01
N ILE A 8 -31.96 -16.68 34.38
CA ILE A 8 -30.67 -16.42 33.82
C ILE A 8 -30.90 -15.80 32.44
N CYS A 9 -30.80 -14.47 32.35
CA CYS A 9 -30.67 -13.77 31.09
C CYS A 9 -29.28 -14.04 30.52
N SER A 10 -29.18 -14.98 29.58
CA SER A 10 -28.02 -15.17 28.75
C SER A 10 -27.91 -13.98 27.80
N LEU A 11 -27.05 -13.02 28.15
CA LEU A 11 -26.69 -11.91 27.29
C LEU A 11 -25.80 -12.48 26.17
N LEU A 12 -26.39 -12.79 25.04
CA LEU A 12 -25.66 -13.14 23.83
C LEU A 12 -24.93 -11.88 23.36
N LEU A 13 -23.66 -11.74 23.73
CA LEU A 13 -22.75 -10.74 23.17
C LEU A 13 -22.46 -11.17 21.73
N ILE A 14 -23.23 -10.66 20.80
CA ILE A 14 -22.89 -10.72 19.37
C ILE A 14 -21.70 -9.78 19.19
N LEU A 15 -20.50 -10.32 19.24
CA LEU A 15 -19.32 -9.65 18.74
C LEU A 15 -19.53 -9.49 17.22
N PHE A 16 -20.02 -8.33 16.81
CA PHE A 16 -19.81 -7.86 15.45
C PHE A 16 -18.29 -7.67 15.29
N ALA A 17 -17.61 -8.69 14.82
CA ALA A 17 -16.33 -8.52 14.19
C ALA A 17 -16.59 -7.64 12.96
N ALA A 18 -16.45 -6.32 13.13
CA ALA A 18 -16.30 -5.43 12.01
C ALA A 18 -15.04 -5.93 11.26
N THR A 19 -15.26 -6.72 10.22
CA THR A 19 -14.23 -7.00 9.24
C THR A 19 -13.90 -5.63 8.64
N ALA A 20 -12.87 -4.99 9.18
CA ALA A 20 -12.31 -3.82 8.54
C ALA A 20 -12.05 -4.25 7.09
N ALA A 21 -12.77 -3.63 6.15
CA ALA A 21 -12.53 -3.86 4.74
C ALA A 21 -11.08 -3.46 4.47
N GLN A 22 -10.21 -4.45 4.48
CA GLN A 22 -8.78 -4.23 4.29
C GLN A 22 -8.59 -3.92 2.82
N ALA A 23 -8.25 -2.67 2.55
CA ALA A 23 -7.86 -2.29 1.21
C ALA A 23 -6.57 -3.03 0.87
N HIS A 24 -6.62 -3.92 -0.14
CA HIS A 24 -5.46 -4.58 -0.70
C HIS A 24 -4.35 -3.58 -0.99
N ASP A 25 -3.13 -3.96 -0.77
CA ASP A 25 -1.95 -3.18 -1.11
C ASP A 25 -1.31 -3.71 -2.40
N MET A 26 -0.48 -2.89 -3.03
CA MET A 26 0.36 -3.27 -4.16
C MET A 26 1.80 -3.16 -3.74
N TRP A 27 2.60 -4.18 -4.04
CA TRP A 27 4.04 -4.13 -3.82
C TRP A 27 4.81 -4.90 -4.88
N LEU A 28 6.10 -4.62 -4.98
CA LEU A 28 7.01 -5.26 -5.91
C LEU A 28 7.93 -6.23 -5.17
N GLU A 29 8.33 -7.29 -5.85
CA GLU A 29 9.30 -8.26 -5.36
C GLU A 29 10.24 -8.73 -6.47
N LYS A 30 11.48 -8.26 -6.43
CA LYS A 30 12.53 -8.77 -7.31
C LYS A 30 12.97 -10.16 -6.86
N LYS A 31 12.88 -11.14 -7.79
CA LYS A 31 13.38 -12.51 -7.61
C LYS A 31 14.18 -12.91 -8.86
N GLY A 32 15.50 -13.03 -8.71
CA GLY A 32 16.37 -13.34 -9.85
C GLY A 32 16.29 -12.24 -10.93
N ASP A 33 15.93 -12.66 -12.13
CA ASP A 33 15.75 -11.84 -13.34
C ASP A 33 14.31 -11.35 -13.56
N LYS A 34 13.46 -11.47 -12.54
CA LYS A 34 12.06 -11.02 -12.59
C LYS A 34 11.74 -10.05 -11.48
N VAL A 35 10.77 -9.16 -11.73
CA VAL A 35 10.02 -8.45 -10.71
C VAL A 35 8.59 -8.97 -10.69
N HIS A 36 8.14 -9.50 -9.56
CA HIS A 36 6.74 -9.88 -9.33
C HIS A 36 5.94 -8.67 -8.86
N LEU A 37 4.74 -8.53 -9.39
CA LEU A 37 3.80 -7.47 -9.06
C LEU A 37 2.70 -8.08 -8.19
N LEU A 38 2.72 -7.81 -6.92
CA LEU A 38 1.89 -8.47 -5.92
C LEU A 38 0.77 -7.54 -5.44
N TYR A 39 -0.46 -8.05 -5.44
CA TYR A 39 -1.64 -7.32 -5.02
C TYR A 39 -2.37 -8.13 -3.95
N GLY A 40 -2.71 -7.53 -2.82
CA GLY A 40 -3.33 -8.22 -1.69
C GLY A 40 -2.77 -7.76 -0.36
N HIS A 41 -2.47 -8.73 0.50
CA HIS A 41 -1.81 -8.53 1.79
C HIS A 41 -0.57 -9.40 1.89
N PRO A 42 0.43 -9.04 2.71
CA PRO A 42 1.53 -9.94 3.00
C PRO A 42 1.01 -11.32 3.44
N GLY A 43 1.44 -12.37 2.73
CA GLY A 43 0.97 -13.75 2.96
C GLY A 43 -0.23 -14.20 2.14
N HIS A 44 -0.98 -13.29 1.51
CA HIS A 44 -2.09 -13.62 0.61
C HIS A 44 -2.19 -12.65 -0.55
N THR A 45 -2.07 -13.14 -1.77
CA THR A 45 -2.17 -12.32 -2.98
C THR A 45 -3.39 -12.71 -3.80
N ASP A 46 -4.04 -11.73 -4.41
CA ASP A 46 -5.18 -11.89 -5.28
C ASP A 46 -4.80 -11.63 -6.74
N PRO A 47 -5.40 -12.36 -7.69
CA PRO A 47 -5.23 -12.10 -9.10
C PRO A 47 -5.91 -10.79 -9.50
N TYR A 48 -5.36 -10.14 -10.53
CA TYR A 48 -5.92 -8.94 -11.12
C TYR A 48 -5.59 -8.84 -12.61
N PRO A 49 -6.40 -8.16 -13.42
CA PRO A 49 -6.11 -7.96 -14.84
C PRO A 49 -4.89 -7.04 -15.04
N LEU A 50 -3.97 -7.38 -15.94
CA LEU A 50 -2.82 -6.54 -16.29
C LEU A 50 -3.20 -5.14 -16.75
N SER A 51 -4.41 -4.96 -17.29
CA SER A 51 -4.94 -3.64 -17.68
C SER A 51 -5.06 -2.64 -16.54
N ARG A 52 -4.92 -3.08 -15.27
CA ARG A 52 -4.83 -2.18 -14.11
C ARG A 52 -3.43 -1.59 -13.92
N ILE A 53 -2.39 -2.15 -14.55
CA ILE A 53 -1.03 -1.61 -14.48
C ILE A 53 -0.95 -0.43 -15.44
N MET A 54 -0.86 0.77 -14.89
CA MET A 54 -0.77 2.02 -15.66
C MET A 54 0.66 2.26 -16.16
N ALA A 55 1.64 1.93 -15.33
CA ALA A 55 3.05 2.01 -15.67
C ALA A 55 3.87 1.05 -14.80
N LEU A 56 4.86 0.41 -15.39
CA LEU A 56 5.91 -0.34 -14.70
C LEU A 56 7.25 0.15 -15.22
N LYS A 57 8.16 0.53 -14.32
CA LYS A 57 9.42 1.14 -14.70
C LYS A 57 10.58 0.58 -13.88
N GLY A 58 11.71 0.39 -14.55
CA GLY A 58 13.01 0.18 -13.93
C GLY A 58 13.80 1.50 -13.94
N ILE A 59 14.48 1.82 -12.83
CA ILE A 59 15.35 2.98 -12.72
C ILE A 59 16.77 2.48 -12.46
N THR A 60 17.67 2.79 -13.37
CA THR A 60 19.08 2.36 -13.29
C THR A 60 19.86 3.11 -12.20
N GLY A 61 21.08 2.67 -11.92
CA GLY A 61 21.96 3.33 -10.97
C GLY A 61 22.30 4.79 -11.31
N ASN A 62 22.18 5.18 -12.59
CA ASN A 62 22.38 6.54 -13.10
C ASN A 62 21.07 7.34 -13.20
N ALA A 63 20.00 6.88 -12.56
CA ALA A 63 18.66 7.48 -12.56
C ALA A 63 17.97 7.51 -13.94
N TRP A 64 18.38 6.69 -14.89
CA TRP A 64 17.67 6.52 -16.15
C TRP A 64 16.45 5.62 -15.95
N THR A 65 15.32 6.05 -16.49
CA THR A 65 14.06 5.34 -16.38
C THR A 65 13.76 4.56 -17.67
N VAL A 66 13.44 3.29 -17.53
CA VAL A 66 13.08 2.37 -18.62
C VAL A 66 11.70 1.81 -18.35
N ALA A 67 10.81 1.83 -19.33
CA ALA A 67 9.52 1.13 -19.23
C ALA A 67 9.75 -0.38 -19.29
N LEU A 68 9.04 -1.11 -18.44
CA LEU A 68 9.04 -2.56 -18.40
C LEU A 68 7.67 -3.07 -18.82
N GLU A 69 7.64 -4.18 -19.55
CA GLU A 69 6.41 -4.81 -20.01
C GLU A 69 5.96 -5.89 -19.02
N PRO A 70 4.80 -5.71 -18.35
CA PRO A 70 4.27 -6.73 -17.46
C PRO A 70 3.63 -7.86 -18.27
N VAL A 71 3.85 -9.09 -17.82
CA VAL A 71 3.25 -10.29 -18.39
C VAL A 71 2.54 -11.08 -17.29
N GLU A 72 1.54 -11.88 -17.68
CA GLU A 72 0.86 -12.80 -16.77
C GLU A 72 1.13 -14.24 -17.18
N CYS A 73 1.44 -15.07 -16.21
CA CYS A 73 1.55 -16.50 -16.39
C CYS A 73 0.97 -17.21 -15.18
N LYS A 74 -0.02 -18.07 -15.39
CA LYS A 74 -0.68 -18.88 -14.34
C LYS A 74 -1.21 -18.06 -13.15
N GLY A 75 -1.74 -16.87 -13.44
CA GLY A 75 -2.28 -15.95 -12.42
C GLY A 75 -1.25 -15.11 -11.69
N GLU A 76 0.03 -15.20 -12.05
CA GLU A 76 1.10 -14.36 -11.51
C GLU A 76 1.47 -13.26 -12.52
N ALA A 77 1.45 -12.01 -12.07
CA ALA A 77 1.92 -10.88 -12.85
C ALA A 77 3.39 -10.58 -12.52
N PHE A 78 4.23 -10.49 -13.57
CA PHE A 78 5.66 -10.16 -13.42
C PHE A 78 6.19 -9.46 -14.68
N ALA A 79 7.40 -8.92 -14.59
CA ALA A 79 8.16 -8.49 -15.76
C ALA A 79 9.58 -9.07 -15.73
N TRP A 80 10.14 -9.31 -16.91
CA TRP A 80 11.55 -9.67 -17.05
C TRP A 80 12.42 -8.43 -16.88
N LEU A 81 13.52 -8.60 -16.17
CA LEU A 81 14.53 -7.55 -15.99
C LEU A 81 15.67 -7.82 -16.96
N ASN A 82 15.79 -6.97 -17.96
CA ASN A 82 16.80 -7.05 -19.03
C ASN A 82 18.05 -6.21 -18.73
N ASP A 83 18.08 -5.55 -17.57
CA ASP A 83 19.17 -4.69 -17.12
C ASP A 83 19.26 -4.69 -15.58
N GLU A 84 20.32 -4.09 -15.03
CA GLU A 84 20.46 -3.86 -13.60
C GLU A 84 19.74 -2.58 -13.17
N TYR A 85 18.60 -2.75 -12.54
CA TYR A 85 17.83 -1.66 -11.97
C TYR A 85 18.14 -1.47 -10.50
N ALA A 86 18.37 -0.22 -10.11
CA ALA A 86 18.59 0.16 -8.72
C ALA A 86 17.24 0.31 -7.97
N MET A 87 16.19 0.68 -8.70
CA MET A 87 14.82 0.81 -8.17
C MET A 87 13.81 0.35 -9.23
N LEU A 88 12.71 -0.21 -8.76
CA LEU A 88 11.56 -0.58 -9.57
C LEU A 88 10.34 0.20 -9.06
N THR A 89 9.44 0.61 -9.98
CA THR A 89 8.21 1.34 -9.62
C THR A 89 7.03 0.82 -10.42
N VAL A 90 5.85 0.78 -9.79
CA VAL A 90 4.59 0.47 -10.47
C VAL A 90 3.51 1.48 -10.07
N ASP A 91 2.73 1.91 -11.06
CA ASP A 91 1.52 2.69 -10.90
C ASP A 91 0.33 1.81 -11.30
N PHE A 92 -0.69 1.74 -10.45
CA PHE A 92 -1.79 0.79 -10.56
C PHE A 92 -3.13 1.47 -10.36
N ASP A 93 -4.07 1.22 -11.28
CA ASP A 93 -5.46 1.66 -11.21
C ASP A 93 -6.27 0.66 -10.40
N ASN A 94 -6.63 1.03 -9.17
CA ASN A 94 -7.46 0.20 -8.30
C ASN A 94 -8.95 0.45 -8.51
N ARG A 95 -9.32 1.17 -9.59
CA ARG A 95 -10.68 1.43 -10.05
C ARG A 95 -11.50 2.35 -9.14
N TYR A 96 -12.79 2.42 -9.47
CA TYR A 96 -13.77 3.17 -8.73
C TYR A 96 -14.37 2.34 -7.59
N TRP A 97 -14.50 2.95 -6.43
CA TRP A 97 -15.09 2.34 -5.25
C TRP A 97 -16.25 3.19 -4.75
N TYR A 98 -17.26 2.55 -4.21
CA TYR A 98 -18.33 3.22 -3.50
C TYR A 98 -18.73 2.40 -2.26
N ASN A 99 -19.31 3.11 -1.31
CA ASN A 99 -19.88 2.56 -0.08
C ASN A 99 -21.34 3.01 0.02
N THR A 100 -22.25 2.06 0.19
CA THR A 100 -23.67 2.34 0.43
C THR A 100 -24.11 1.80 1.78
N GLU A 101 -25.23 2.32 2.29
CA GLU A 101 -25.83 1.81 3.53
C GLU A 101 -26.25 0.35 3.38
N GLU A 102 -26.74 -0.04 2.17
CA GLU A 102 -27.30 -1.36 1.91
C GLU A 102 -26.26 -2.42 1.64
N ASP A 103 -25.25 -2.11 0.80
CA ASP A 103 -24.30 -3.10 0.27
C ASP A 103 -22.89 -2.99 0.86
N GLY A 104 -22.59 -1.88 1.58
CA GLY A 104 -21.23 -1.57 2.03
C GLY A 104 -20.28 -1.28 0.86
N TRP A 105 -18.99 -1.53 1.06
CA TRP A 105 -17.95 -1.26 0.05
C TRP A 105 -18.04 -2.18 -1.16
N ARG A 106 -18.05 -1.59 -2.37
CA ARG A 106 -18.02 -2.29 -3.66
C ARG A 106 -17.03 -1.64 -4.60
N ASN A 107 -16.43 -2.45 -5.48
CA ASN A 107 -15.51 -2.01 -6.52
C ASN A 107 -16.14 -2.22 -7.90
N PHE A 108 -16.07 -1.22 -8.76
CA PHE A 108 -16.54 -1.32 -10.13
C PHE A 108 -15.41 -1.17 -11.15
N ASN A 109 -15.51 -1.99 -12.18
CA ASN A 109 -14.72 -1.78 -13.40
C ASN A 109 -15.32 -0.67 -14.28
N PHE A 110 -16.64 -0.44 -14.14
CA PHE A 110 -17.38 0.58 -14.91
C PHE A 110 -18.44 1.21 -14.01
N PRO A 111 -18.87 2.46 -14.27
CA PRO A 111 -20.05 3.04 -13.64
C PRO A 111 -21.25 2.15 -13.91
N GLN A 112 -21.75 1.48 -12.90
CA GLN A 112 -23.01 0.76 -12.92
C GLN A 112 -24.02 1.60 -12.12
N GLU A 113 -25.30 1.35 -12.29
CA GLU A 113 -26.28 1.94 -11.41
C GLU A 113 -26.03 1.48 -9.98
N VAL A 114 -25.58 2.40 -9.15
CA VAL A 114 -25.41 2.19 -7.73
C VAL A 114 -26.81 2.18 -7.11
N ARG A 115 -27.15 1.14 -6.35
CA ARG A 115 -28.39 1.07 -5.60
C ARG A 115 -28.15 1.56 -4.18
N GLY A 116 -29.14 2.32 -3.67
CA GLY A 116 -29.13 2.78 -2.29
C GLY A 116 -28.46 4.12 -2.06
N THR A 117 -28.31 4.50 -0.81
CA THR A 117 -27.72 5.77 -0.39
C THR A 117 -26.19 5.67 -0.41
N ILE A 118 -25.53 6.49 -1.25
CA ILE A 118 -24.08 6.55 -1.30
C ILE A 118 -23.56 7.32 -0.09
N LEU A 119 -22.70 6.67 0.70
CA LEU A 119 -22.00 7.25 1.84
C LEU A 119 -20.63 7.83 1.45
N ASP A 120 -19.91 7.09 0.61
CA ASP A 120 -18.58 7.45 0.09
C ASP A 120 -18.37 6.84 -1.29
N GLU A 121 -17.70 7.57 -2.18
CA GLU A 121 -17.34 7.07 -3.50
C GLU A 121 -16.09 7.75 -4.06
N GLY A 122 -15.41 7.11 -5.01
CA GLY A 122 -14.28 7.73 -5.67
C GLY A 122 -13.29 6.78 -6.34
N LEU A 123 -12.24 7.37 -6.88
CA LEU A 123 -11.16 6.65 -7.52
C LEU A 123 -10.13 6.16 -6.50
N SER A 124 -9.56 5.01 -6.76
CA SER A 124 -8.50 4.42 -5.95
C SER A 124 -7.28 4.11 -6.80
N PHE A 125 -6.11 4.52 -6.35
CA PHE A 125 -4.83 4.29 -7.03
C PHE A 125 -3.83 3.67 -6.07
N LYS A 126 -2.90 2.89 -6.64
CA LYS A 126 -1.77 2.35 -5.87
C LYS A 126 -0.47 2.66 -6.58
N ASN A 127 0.53 3.03 -5.79
CA ASN A 127 1.88 3.29 -6.27
C ASN A 127 2.85 2.48 -5.42
N SER A 128 3.76 1.76 -6.03
CA SER A 128 4.74 0.98 -5.28
C SER A 128 6.15 1.19 -5.81
N LYS A 129 7.11 1.14 -4.90
CA LYS A 129 8.53 1.14 -5.21
C LYS A 129 9.25 0.00 -4.50
N GLU A 130 10.25 -0.57 -5.18
CA GLU A 130 11.22 -1.48 -4.56
C GLU A 130 12.63 -0.92 -4.75
N ILE A 131 13.37 -0.78 -3.65
CA ILE A 131 14.78 -0.47 -3.67
C ILE A 131 15.55 -1.78 -3.77
N VAL A 132 16.16 -2.01 -4.94
CA VAL A 132 17.01 -3.17 -5.22
C VAL A 132 18.45 -2.91 -4.75
N SER A 133 18.98 -1.72 -5.07
CA SER A 133 20.28 -1.26 -4.59
C SER A 133 20.25 0.26 -4.38
N TRP A 134 20.61 0.70 -3.19
CA TRP A 134 20.53 2.11 -2.84
C TRP A 134 21.43 3.00 -3.70
N LYS A 135 20.89 4.14 -4.12
CA LYS A 135 21.62 5.22 -4.81
C LYS A 135 21.20 6.58 -4.24
N PRO A 136 22.08 7.60 -4.24
CA PRO A 136 21.79 8.90 -3.61
C PRO A 136 20.55 9.61 -4.13
N PHE A 137 20.13 9.40 -5.39
CA PHE A 137 18.93 10.04 -5.95
C PHE A 137 17.65 9.57 -5.28
N MET A 138 17.65 8.42 -4.59
CA MET A 138 16.46 7.82 -3.97
C MET A 138 15.97 8.54 -2.71
N ASN A 139 16.75 9.51 -2.20
CA ASN A 139 16.31 10.39 -1.11
C ASN A 139 15.42 11.56 -1.61
N LYS A 140 14.97 11.48 -2.87
CA LYS A 140 14.06 12.43 -3.51
C LYS A 140 12.92 11.69 -4.22
N PRO A 141 11.80 12.36 -4.51
CA PRO A 141 10.76 11.79 -5.36
C PRO A 141 11.29 11.37 -6.73
N VAL A 142 10.77 10.27 -7.26
CA VAL A 142 11.13 9.70 -8.58
C VAL A 142 10.03 9.85 -9.62
N GLY A 143 8.96 10.60 -9.29
CA GLY A 143 7.90 10.99 -10.23
C GLY A 143 6.65 10.14 -10.18
N GLN A 144 6.42 9.32 -9.16
CA GLN A 144 5.10 8.75 -8.92
C GLN A 144 4.17 9.81 -8.29
N ARG A 145 2.86 9.62 -8.43
CA ARG A 145 1.88 10.58 -7.89
C ARG A 145 1.95 10.66 -6.37
N VAL A 146 2.08 9.53 -5.69
CA VAL A 146 2.30 9.43 -4.25
C VAL A 146 3.52 8.56 -3.98
N GLU A 147 4.36 8.99 -3.03
CA GLU A 147 5.63 8.31 -2.79
C GLU A 147 6.03 8.31 -1.31
N ILE A 148 6.56 7.17 -0.85
CA ILE A 148 7.40 7.11 0.34
C ILE A 148 8.85 7.31 -0.10
N VAL A 149 9.52 8.31 0.45
CA VAL A 149 10.91 8.63 0.14
C VAL A 149 11.75 8.40 1.39
N PRO A 150 12.66 7.42 1.41
CA PRO A 150 13.58 7.20 2.51
C PRO A 150 14.66 8.27 2.51
N LEU A 151 14.97 8.86 3.66
CA LEU A 151 15.95 9.95 3.77
C LEU A 151 17.38 9.45 4.01
N LYS A 152 17.58 8.14 4.13
CA LYS A 152 18.87 7.47 4.19
C LYS A 152 18.77 6.08 3.60
N ASP A 153 19.91 5.43 3.36
CA ASP A 153 19.96 4.06 2.85
C ASP A 153 19.25 3.08 3.79
N PRO A 154 18.10 2.52 3.40
CA PRO A 154 17.35 1.60 4.24
C PRO A 154 17.97 0.19 4.27
N THR A 155 18.80 -0.17 3.27
CA THR A 155 19.36 -1.53 3.13
C THR A 155 20.50 -1.81 4.12
N THR A 156 21.03 -0.77 4.76
CA THR A 156 22.10 -0.87 5.75
C THR A 156 21.58 -0.94 7.19
N LEU A 157 20.28 -0.76 7.38
CA LEU A 157 19.65 -0.72 8.70
C LEU A 157 19.44 -2.14 9.27
N LYS A 158 19.39 -2.21 10.59
CA LYS A 158 19.16 -3.42 11.36
C LYS A 158 17.84 -3.36 12.10
N GLN A 159 17.36 -4.50 12.58
CA GLN A 159 16.17 -4.57 13.43
C GLN A 159 16.27 -3.60 14.61
N GLY A 160 15.22 -2.80 14.80
CA GLY A 160 15.13 -1.79 15.85
C GLY A 160 15.67 -0.42 15.46
N ASP A 161 16.45 -0.31 14.39
CA ASP A 161 16.87 0.98 13.84
C ASP A 161 15.65 1.78 13.35
N THR A 162 15.85 3.08 13.19
CA THR A 162 14.81 3.99 12.69
C THR A 162 15.15 4.48 11.30
N LEU A 163 14.21 4.35 10.37
CA LEU A 163 14.27 4.92 9.03
C LEU A 163 13.39 6.17 8.97
N PRO A 164 13.96 7.38 8.83
CA PRO A 164 13.18 8.56 8.54
C PRO A 164 12.70 8.50 7.08
N VAL A 165 11.39 8.66 6.88
CA VAL A 165 10.75 8.72 5.56
C VAL A 165 9.95 10.00 5.41
N MET A 166 9.90 10.53 4.18
CA MET A 166 8.99 11.60 3.79
C MET A 166 7.91 11.04 2.86
N LEU A 167 6.69 11.51 3.02
CA LEU A 167 5.62 11.23 2.07
C LEU A 167 5.46 12.41 1.12
N TYR A 168 5.29 12.10 -0.17
CA TYR A 168 5.10 13.09 -1.22
C TYR A 168 3.80 12.83 -1.97
N TYR A 169 3.13 13.92 -2.36
CA TYR A 169 2.02 13.96 -3.28
C TYR A 169 2.37 14.91 -4.42
N GLU A 170 2.40 14.41 -5.66
CA GLU A 170 2.78 15.18 -6.86
C GLU A 170 4.11 15.95 -6.68
N GLY A 171 5.11 15.25 -6.15
CA GLY A 171 6.46 15.80 -5.94
C GLY A 171 6.60 16.81 -4.81
N LYS A 172 5.54 17.10 -4.05
CA LYS A 172 5.54 18.02 -2.89
C LYS A 172 5.36 17.24 -1.59
N PRO A 173 5.95 17.68 -0.47
CA PRO A 173 5.67 17.08 0.82
C PRO A 173 4.18 17.00 1.09
N MET A 174 3.71 15.82 1.48
CA MET A 174 2.29 15.53 1.66
C MET A 174 1.73 16.27 2.87
N PRO A 175 0.51 16.84 2.78
CA PRO A 175 -0.16 17.41 3.94
C PRO A 175 -0.47 16.31 4.96
N ALA A 176 -0.51 16.66 6.26
CA ALA A 176 -0.78 15.69 7.32
C ALA A 176 -2.22 15.15 7.27
N ALA A 177 -3.17 15.98 6.84
CA ALA A 177 -4.57 15.59 6.80
C ALA A 177 -4.81 14.40 5.85
N GLY A 178 -5.37 13.31 6.37
CA GLY A 178 -5.68 12.11 5.60
C GLY A 178 -4.50 11.23 5.24
N ALA A 179 -3.28 11.53 5.71
CA ALA A 179 -2.09 10.77 5.39
C ALA A 179 -1.58 9.95 6.58
N ARG A 180 -1.26 8.68 6.33
CA ARG A 180 -0.74 7.71 7.31
C ARG A 180 0.37 6.89 6.71
N VAL A 181 1.26 6.37 7.54
CA VAL A 181 2.32 5.43 7.16
C VAL A 181 2.42 4.33 8.20
N SER A 182 2.64 3.09 7.77
CA SER A 182 2.84 1.96 8.67
C SER A 182 4.29 1.85 9.15
N GLY A 183 4.50 1.13 10.23
CA GLY A 183 5.80 0.54 10.55
C GLY A 183 6.22 -0.46 9.45
N THR A 184 7.49 -0.91 9.47
CA THR A 184 7.88 -2.01 8.58
C THR A 184 7.18 -3.29 9.00
N SER A 185 6.61 -3.99 8.03
CA SER A 185 6.18 -5.36 8.18
C SER A 185 7.15 -6.28 7.42
N ASP A 186 7.43 -7.44 7.97
CA ASP A 186 7.71 -8.61 7.17
C ASP A 186 6.38 -9.24 6.73
N SER A 187 6.43 -10.28 5.94
CA SER A 187 5.24 -11.01 5.46
C SER A 187 4.36 -11.61 6.58
N SER A 188 4.70 -11.45 7.85
CA SER A 188 4.00 -12.04 9.00
C SER A 188 3.13 -11.02 9.76
N ILE A 189 3.27 -9.72 9.50
CA ILE A 189 2.52 -8.66 10.21
C ILE A 189 1.41 -8.13 9.32
N GLU A 190 0.20 -8.66 9.49
CA GLU A 190 -0.98 -8.23 8.72
C GLU A 190 -1.40 -6.77 8.99
N HIS A 191 -1.11 -6.23 10.18
CA HIS A 191 -1.56 -4.90 10.62
C HIS A 191 -0.49 -4.14 11.38
N PRO A 192 0.52 -3.56 10.68
CA PRO A 192 1.46 -2.69 11.36
C PRO A 192 0.75 -1.42 11.87
N GLU A 193 1.19 -0.92 13.00
CA GLU A 193 0.70 0.33 13.57
C GLU A 193 0.80 1.47 12.54
N LEU A 194 -0.29 2.22 12.35
CA LEU A 194 -0.32 3.38 11.48
C LEU A 194 0.15 4.62 12.24
N LEU A 195 1.21 5.21 11.75
CA LEU A 195 1.79 6.44 12.26
C LEU A 195 1.18 7.63 11.50
N GLU A 196 0.71 8.63 12.23
CA GLU A 196 0.19 9.86 11.62
C GLU A 196 1.31 10.79 11.18
N LEU A 197 1.11 11.43 10.02
CA LEU A 197 2.03 12.47 9.55
C LEU A 197 1.87 13.76 10.36
N LYS A 198 3.02 14.41 10.58
CA LYS A 198 3.08 15.77 11.12
C LYS A 198 3.55 16.72 10.02
N ASN A 199 2.61 17.43 9.40
CA ASN A 199 2.80 18.54 8.43
C ASN A 199 4.21 18.67 7.81
N GLY A 200 4.47 17.96 6.71
CA GLY A 200 5.72 18.05 5.96
C GLY A 200 6.99 17.64 6.72
N LYS A 201 6.86 17.00 7.89
CA LYS A 201 8.00 16.48 8.66
C LYS A 201 8.22 15.00 8.36
N PRO A 202 9.45 14.51 8.44
CA PRO A 202 9.73 13.09 8.34
C PRO A 202 8.98 12.27 9.40
N VAL A 203 8.54 11.09 9.02
CA VAL A 203 8.03 10.07 9.94
C VAL A 203 9.12 9.03 10.17
N ASN A 204 9.32 8.67 11.42
CA ASN A 204 10.31 7.68 11.79
C ASN A 204 9.67 6.28 11.82
N VAL A 205 10.04 5.43 10.87
CA VAL A 205 9.58 4.06 10.78
C VAL A 205 10.60 3.14 11.43
N LYS A 206 10.16 2.27 12.31
CA LYS A 206 11.02 1.30 12.99
C LYS A 206 11.22 0.08 12.08
N ILE A 207 12.50 -0.34 11.91
CA ILE A 207 12.86 -1.50 11.10
C ILE A 207 12.52 -2.79 11.84
N GLY A 208 11.85 -3.70 11.14
CA GLY A 208 11.51 -5.04 11.61
C GLY A 208 12.69 -6.03 11.57
N PRO A 209 12.44 -7.31 11.73
CA PRO A 209 13.46 -8.37 11.60
C PRO A 209 14.20 -8.30 10.26
N ALA A 210 15.45 -8.78 10.24
CA ALA A 210 16.27 -8.81 9.04
C ALA A 210 15.59 -9.57 7.89
N GLY A 211 15.69 -9.04 6.68
CA GLY A 211 15.04 -9.56 5.50
C GLY A 211 14.23 -8.49 4.80
N ARG A 212 13.14 -8.91 4.17
CA ARG A 212 12.27 -8.02 3.42
C ARG A 212 11.46 -7.11 4.35
N GLN A 213 11.43 -5.84 4.01
CA GLN A 213 10.67 -4.80 4.69
C GLN A 213 9.65 -4.21 3.72
N ILE A 214 8.43 -3.99 4.19
CA ILE A 214 7.37 -3.31 3.44
C ILE A 214 6.85 -2.17 4.31
N ILE A 215 6.91 -0.96 3.82
CA ILE A 215 6.28 0.23 4.41
C ILE A 215 5.09 0.59 3.55
N ILE A 216 3.91 0.77 4.14
CA ILE A 216 2.69 1.12 3.43
C ILE A 216 2.28 2.53 3.85
N GLY A 217 2.02 3.38 2.86
CA GLY A 217 1.42 4.69 3.05
C GLY A 217 -0.01 4.69 2.53
N LYS A 218 -0.86 5.48 3.19
CA LYS A 218 -2.23 5.75 2.74
C LYS A 218 -2.47 7.25 2.77
N TYR A 219 -3.13 7.75 1.73
CA TYR A 219 -3.54 9.14 1.64
C TYR A 219 -4.93 9.23 1.04
N GLU A 220 -5.79 10.00 1.67
CA GLU A 220 -7.13 10.31 1.22
C GLU A 220 -7.19 11.80 0.85
N LYS A 221 -7.52 12.07 -0.42
CA LYS A 221 -7.84 13.41 -0.88
C LYS A 221 -9.35 13.55 -0.98
N ARG A 222 -9.94 14.31 -0.08
CA ARG A 222 -11.35 14.63 -0.10
C ARG A 222 -11.63 15.69 -1.16
N LEU A 223 -12.60 15.45 -2.02
CA LEU A 223 -13.04 16.39 -3.05
C LEU A 223 -14.28 17.17 -2.61
N ASP A 224 -15.23 16.46 -1.97
CA ASP A 224 -16.43 17.01 -1.33
C ASP A 224 -16.92 16.05 -0.22
N ASP A 225 -18.19 16.10 0.16
CA ASP A 225 -18.71 15.32 1.29
C ASP A 225 -18.73 13.81 1.04
N THR A 226 -18.92 13.38 -0.19
CA THR A 226 -18.99 11.96 -0.57
C THR A 226 -17.86 11.53 -1.51
N HIS A 227 -17.29 12.43 -2.31
CA HIS A 227 -16.30 12.09 -3.30
C HIS A 227 -14.86 12.21 -2.78
N ARG A 228 -14.08 11.16 -3.02
CA ARG A 228 -12.67 11.04 -2.59
C ARG A 228 -11.77 10.47 -3.68
N VAL A 229 -10.49 10.66 -3.49
CA VAL A 229 -9.46 9.90 -4.18
C VAL A 229 -8.59 9.24 -3.12
N TRP A 230 -8.53 7.91 -3.17
CA TRP A 230 -7.70 7.13 -2.26
C TRP A 230 -6.41 6.71 -2.92
N TYR A 231 -5.32 6.89 -2.21
CA TYR A 231 -4.01 6.41 -2.59
C TYR A 231 -3.48 5.45 -1.53
N ALA A 232 -3.10 4.25 -1.97
CA ALA A 232 -2.25 3.35 -1.19
C ALA A 232 -0.90 3.26 -1.91
N PHE A 233 0.19 3.36 -1.17
CA PHE A 233 1.51 3.34 -1.76
C PHE A 233 2.49 2.62 -0.86
N SER A 234 3.44 1.92 -1.45
CA SER A 234 4.38 1.11 -0.70
C SER A 234 5.83 1.37 -1.08
N LEU A 235 6.71 1.08 -0.13
CA LEU A 235 8.14 1.02 -0.31
C LEU A 235 8.65 -0.32 0.21
N THR A 236 9.26 -1.11 -0.67
CA THR A 236 9.90 -2.37 -0.31
C THR A 236 11.42 -2.28 -0.43
N PHE A 237 12.13 -2.97 0.44
CA PHE A 237 13.58 -3.11 0.43
C PHE A 237 13.98 -4.33 1.27
N THR A 238 15.24 -4.75 1.16
CA THR A 238 15.76 -5.86 1.98
C THR A 238 16.88 -5.35 2.89
N THR A 239 16.78 -5.66 4.19
CA THR A 239 17.84 -5.42 5.16
C THR A 239 18.75 -6.63 5.27
N LYS A 240 20.04 -6.41 5.53
CA LYS A 240 21.01 -7.50 5.74
C LYS A 240 20.85 -8.11 7.14
N LYS A 241 21.19 -9.40 7.25
CA LYS A 241 21.32 -10.08 8.53
C LYS A 241 22.46 -9.52 9.36
#